data_13ce15f2b2bc2349016c37dc0d4d8b8a
#
_entry.id   13ce15f2b2bc2349016c37dc0d4d8b8a
#
_cell.length_a   1.000
_cell.length_b   1.000
_cell.length_c   1.000
_cell.angle_alpha   90.00
_cell.angle_beta   90.00
_cell.angle_gamma   90.00
#
_symmetry.space_group_name_H-M   'P 1'
#
loop_
_entity.id
_entity.type
_entity.pdbx_description
1 polymer ?
#
loop_
_entity_poly.entity_id
_entity_poly.type
_entity_poly.pdbx_seq_one_letter_code
_entity_poly.pdbx_strand_id
1 'polypeptide(L)'
;MKKKIISLCLVAALAVVAIAGTSLAYFTDKEAKTNTFTLGNVDIELNEENWEEPIAAVPDVKYDKDPVVTNIGENDAWIRVDVTLSDAAAFTAAAERHQITDLATIFADHDETKWTLAGEPVYDEDADTLTYSYYYNTVLAVDESTEPLFTSVTIPAEFDNDDMKEIGEDFTIDVTAHAIQTADSYSTVEGAFAKYGK
;
A
#
# COMPACT_ATOMS: atom_id res chain seq x y z
N MET A 1 -5.23 67.55 -33.21
CA MET A 1 -5.15 67.05 -31.82
C MET A 1 -5.65 65.62 -31.69
N LYS A 2 -6.82 65.22 -32.21
CA LYS A 2 -7.38 63.92 -32.11
C LYS A 2 -6.46 62.78 -32.59
N LYS A 3 -5.77 62.93 -33.75
CA LYS A 3 -4.86 61.91 -34.29
C LYS A 3 -3.62 61.63 -33.39
N LYS A 4 -3.10 62.67 -32.70
CA LYS A 4 -1.95 62.55 -31.80
C LYS A 4 -2.34 61.82 -30.51
N ILE A 5 -3.58 61.99 -30.01
CA ILE A 5 -4.10 61.31 -28.83
C ILE A 5 -4.32 59.81 -29.14
N ILE A 6 -4.86 59.52 -30.33
CA ILE A 6 -5.08 58.12 -30.75
C ILE A 6 -3.74 57.36 -30.87
N SER A 7 -2.72 58.02 -31.46
CA SER A 7 -1.37 57.45 -31.58
C SER A 7 -0.73 57.23 -30.22
N LEU A 8 -0.91 58.14 -29.26
CA LEU A 8 -0.39 57.97 -27.90
C LEU A 8 -1.06 56.87 -27.14
N CYS A 9 -2.39 56.71 -27.29
CA CYS A 9 -3.13 55.61 -26.69
C CYS A 9 -2.73 54.23 -27.27
N LEU A 10 -2.44 54.18 -28.60
CA LEU A 10 -2.00 52.94 -29.23
C LEU A 10 -0.62 52.50 -28.76
N VAL A 11 0.32 53.45 -28.61
CA VAL A 11 1.66 53.17 -28.08
C VAL A 11 1.60 52.74 -26.62
N ALA A 12 0.74 53.35 -25.79
CA ALA A 12 0.56 52.98 -24.41
C ALA A 12 -0.05 51.55 -24.29
N ALA A 13 -1.02 51.20 -25.15
CA ALA A 13 -1.62 49.88 -25.18
C ALA A 13 -0.60 48.80 -25.58
N LEU A 14 0.26 49.09 -26.58
CA LEU A 14 1.32 48.16 -26.99
C LEU A 14 2.39 47.98 -25.89
N ALA A 15 2.71 49.02 -25.14
CA ALA A 15 3.65 48.93 -24.03
C ALA A 15 3.10 48.08 -22.87
N VAL A 16 1.82 48.20 -22.57
CA VAL A 16 1.16 47.35 -21.52
C VAL A 16 1.14 45.87 -21.94
N VAL A 17 0.87 45.58 -23.22
CA VAL A 17 0.90 44.21 -23.75
C VAL A 17 2.33 43.65 -23.71
N ALA A 18 3.35 44.44 -24.02
CA ALA A 18 4.73 44.03 -23.98
C ALA A 18 5.19 43.72 -22.54
N ILE A 19 4.79 44.54 -21.55
CA ILE A 19 5.14 44.32 -20.14
C ILE A 19 4.37 43.13 -19.58
N ALA A 20 3.08 42.96 -19.91
CA ALA A 20 2.30 41.78 -19.49
C ALA A 20 2.82 40.50 -20.17
N GLY A 21 3.18 40.57 -21.46
CA GLY A 21 3.76 39.43 -22.18
C GLY A 21 5.11 38.99 -21.63
N THR A 22 6.00 39.93 -21.27
CA THR A 22 7.29 39.60 -20.68
C THR A 22 7.16 39.10 -19.24
N SER A 23 6.20 39.60 -18.47
CA SER A 23 5.94 39.05 -17.12
C SER A 23 5.32 37.67 -17.16
N LEU A 24 4.43 37.39 -18.12
CA LEU A 24 3.90 36.04 -18.34
C LEU A 24 4.99 35.09 -18.87
N ALA A 25 5.88 35.56 -19.77
CA ALA A 25 7.02 34.78 -20.23
C ALA A 25 8.02 34.48 -19.08
N TYR A 26 8.22 35.43 -18.15
CA TYR A 26 9.07 35.21 -16.99
C TYR A 26 8.48 34.22 -16.01
N PHE A 27 7.14 34.11 -15.91
CA PHE A 27 6.46 33.07 -15.13
C PHE A 27 6.27 31.75 -15.88
N THR A 28 6.38 31.75 -17.21
CA THR A 28 6.30 30.53 -18.05
C THR A 28 7.68 30.02 -18.48
N ASP A 29 8.73 30.84 -18.40
CA ASP A 29 10.10 30.37 -18.45
C ASP A 29 10.51 29.87 -17.03
N LYS A 30 9.76 29.00 -16.48
CA LYS A 30 10.34 27.89 -15.77
C LYS A 30 11.17 27.18 -16.83
N GLU A 31 12.49 27.38 -16.82
CA GLU A 31 13.35 26.31 -17.26
C GLU A 31 12.78 25.05 -16.60
N ALA A 32 11.99 24.32 -17.35
CA ALA A 32 11.89 22.90 -17.17
C ALA A 32 13.29 22.41 -17.54
N LYS A 33 14.28 22.56 -16.65
CA LYS A 33 15.19 21.48 -16.42
C LYS A 33 14.21 20.37 -16.14
N THR A 34 13.96 19.58 -17.15
CA THR A 34 13.61 18.21 -16.99
C THR A 34 14.83 17.63 -16.28
N ASN A 35 14.93 17.88 -14.96
CA ASN A 35 15.47 16.89 -14.08
C ASN A 35 14.51 15.77 -14.37
N THR A 36 14.92 14.88 -15.23
CA THR A 36 14.43 13.54 -15.26
C THR A 36 14.84 13.01 -13.90
N PHE A 37 14.02 13.30 -12.86
CA PHE A 37 13.88 12.39 -11.80
C PHE A 37 13.35 11.17 -12.55
N THR A 38 14.20 10.24 -12.79
CA THR A 38 13.81 8.86 -12.88
C THR A 38 13.18 8.65 -11.50
N LEU A 39 11.87 8.85 -11.41
CA LEU A 39 11.09 8.27 -10.33
C LEU A 39 11.46 6.82 -10.47
N GLY A 40 12.28 6.32 -9.53
CA GLY A 40 12.74 4.98 -9.60
C GLY A 40 11.51 4.14 -9.86
N ASN A 41 11.52 3.37 -10.91
CA ASN A 41 10.42 2.52 -11.28
C ASN A 41 10.45 1.37 -10.27
N VAL A 42 9.73 1.55 -9.16
CA VAL A 42 9.40 0.45 -8.26
C VAL A 42 8.15 -0.16 -8.81
N ASP A 43 8.28 -1.36 -9.29
CA ASP A 43 7.17 -2.18 -9.75
C ASP A 43 7.28 -3.54 -9.06
N ILE A 44 6.16 -4.04 -8.55
CA ILE A 44 6.11 -5.29 -7.81
C ILE A 44 4.96 -6.14 -8.30
N GLU A 45 5.15 -7.44 -8.28
CA GLU A 45 4.13 -8.43 -8.53
C GLU A 45 3.87 -9.20 -7.22
N LEU A 46 2.60 -9.32 -6.84
CA LEU A 46 2.16 -10.17 -5.74
C LEU A 46 1.61 -11.47 -6.33
N ASN A 47 2.18 -12.59 -5.92
CA ASN A 47 1.78 -13.91 -6.37
C ASN A 47 1.34 -14.76 -5.17
N GLU A 48 0.31 -15.59 -5.39
CA GLU A 48 -0.22 -16.59 -4.46
C GLU A 48 -0.47 -17.88 -5.25
N GLU A 49 0.61 -18.60 -5.59
CA GLU A 49 0.56 -19.72 -6.53
C GLU A 49 -0.25 -20.93 -6.01
N ASN A 50 -0.30 -21.10 -4.70
CA ASN A 50 -0.99 -22.24 -4.08
C ASN A 50 -2.41 -21.88 -3.58
N TRP A 51 -2.87 -20.63 -3.83
CA TRP A 51 -4.20 -20.24 -3.42
C TRP A 51 -5.26 -20.81 -4.36
N GLU A 52 -6.16 -21.62 -3.84
CA GLU A 52 -7.40 -22.04 -4.50
C GLU A 52 -8.58 -21.50 -3.69
N GLU A 53 -9.49 -20.76 -4.32
CA GLU A 53 -10.65 -20.21 -3.63
C GLU A 53 -11.49 -21.35 -3.01
N PRO A 54 -11.65 -21.39 -1.67
CA PRO A 54 -12.48 -22.35 -1.03
C PRO A 54 -13.96 -22.09 -1.33
N ILE A 55 -14.74 -23.13 -1.49
CA ILE A 55 -16.19 -23.03 -1.66
C ILE A 55 -16.85 -22.49 -0.37
N ALA A 56 -16.28 -22.81 0.79
CA ALA A 56 -16.66 -22.29 2.10
C ALA A 56 -15.52 -22.54 3.09
N ALA A 57 -15.15 -21.52 3.87
CA ALA A 57 -14.17 -21.70 4.93
C ALA A 57 -14.78 -22.55 6.07
N VAL A 58 -14.01 -23.53 6.56
CA VAL A 58 -14.39 -24.42 7.65
C VAL A 58 -13.39 -24.26 8.79
N PRO A 59 -13.82 -24.09 10.04
CA PRO A 59 -12.91 -24.05 11.19
C PRO A 59 -12.00 -25.28 11.26
N ASP A 60 -10.76 -25.11 11.75
CA ASP A 60 -9.74 -26.16 11.88
C ASP A 60 -9.27 -26.78 10.53
N VAL A 61 -9.62 -26.17 9.42
CA VAL A 61 -9.13 -26.56 8.09
C VAL A 61 -8.05 -25.62 7.65
N LYS A 62 -6.91 -26.17 7.24
CA LYS A 62 -5.77 -25.43 6.69
C LYS A 62 -6.01 -25.20 5.20
N TYR A 63 -5.95 -23.96 4.78
CA TYR A 63 -6.01 -23.51 3.37
C TYR A 63 -4.64 -22.98 2.96
N ASP A 64 -4.10 -23.51 1.87
CA ASP A 64 -2.82 -23.04 1.35
C ASP A 64 -2.98 -21.63 0.81
N LYS A 65 -2.15 -20.70 1.27
CA LYS A 65 -2.10 -19.30 0.84
C LYS A 65 -0.70 -18.79 1.12
N ASP A 66 0.03 -18.46 0.06
CA ASP A 66 1.47 -18.20 0.11
C ASP A 66 1.84 -16.88 -0.59
N PRO A 67 1.49 -15.73 -0.02
CA PRO A 67 1.79 -14.44 -0.64
C PRO A 67 3.30 -14.20 -0.74
N VAL A 68 3.77 -14.02 -1.97
CA VAL A 68 5.15 -13.73 -2.34
C VAL A 68 5.18 -12.44 -3.16
N VAL A 69 6.08 -11.53 -2.83
CA VAL A 69 6.28 -10.29 -3.58
C VAL A 69 7.56 -10.40 -4.39
N THR A 70 7.47 -10.14 -5.70
CA THR A 70 8.61 -10.08 -6.62
C THR A 70 8.84 -8.63 -7.04
N ASN A 71 10.08 -8.16 -6.96
CA ASN A 71 10.48 -6.86 -7.47
C ASN A 71 10.79 -6.95 -8.96
N ILE A 72 9.84 -6.51 -9.79
CA ILE A 72 9.96 -6.46 -11.25
C ILE A 72 10.34 -5.06 -11.76
N GLY A 73 10.68 -4.14 -10.85
CA GLY A 73 11.10 -2.78 -11.15
C GLY A 73 12.56 -2.67 -11.55
N GLU A 74 13.07 -1.43 -11.57
CA GLU A 74 14.45 -1.12 -11.95
C GLU A 74 15.33 -0.75 -10.74
N ASN A 75 14.76 -0.72 -9.54
CA ASN A 75 15.44 -0.31 -8.32
C ASN A 75 15.11 -1.22 -7.15
N ASP A 76 16.08 -1.37 -6.25
CA ASP A 76 15.89 -2.08 -5.00
C ASP A 76 14.81 -1.39 -4.14
N ALA A 77 14.02 -2.18 -3.43
CA ALA A 77 12.87 -1.70 -2.70
C ALA A 77 12.75 -2.24 -1.27
N TRP A 78 12.14 -1.45 -0.40
CA TRP A 78 11.57 -1.87 0.87
C TRP A 78 10.13 -2.32 0.64
N ILE A 79 9.76 -3.44 1.23
CA ILE A 79 8.45 -4.08 1.04
C ILE A 79 7.65 -4.05 2.34
N ARG A 80 6.36 -3.72 2.22
CA ARG A 80 5.32 -3.95 3.23
C ARG A 80 4.19 -4.75 2.60
N VAL A 81 3.67 -5.71 3.33
CA VAL A 81 2.47 -6.45 2.96
C VAL A 81 1.39 -6.20 4.01
N ASP A 82 0.22 -5.82 3.58
CA ASP A 82 -0.96 -5.64 4.39
C ASP A 82 -1.90 -6.83 4.19
N VAL A 83 -2.29 -7.49 5.28
CA VAL A 83 -3.26 -8.59 5.30
C VAL A 83 -4.52 -8.07 5.96
N THR A 84 -5.61 -7.98 5.21
CA THR A 84 -6.86 -7.37 5.63
C THR A 84 -7.98 -8.41 5.72
N LEU A 85 -8.57 -8.51 6.90
CA LEU A 85 -9.76 -9.32 7.16
C LEU A 85 -11.00 -8.46 6.97
N SER A 86 -11.98 -8.92 6.20
CA SER A 86 -13.33 -8.33 6.18
C SER A 86 -14.16 -8.79 7.39
N ASP A 87 -15.36 -8.25 7.55
CA ASP A 87 -16.30 -8.61 8.63
C ASP A 87 -15.63 -8.67 10.01
N ALA A 88 -14.72 -7.73 10.24
CA ALA A 88 -13.78 -7.73 11.36
C ALA A 88 -14.49 -7.61 12.72
N ALA A 89 -15.63 -6.93 12.79
CA ALA A 89 -16.43 -6.84 14.01
C ALA A 89 -16.96 -8.20 14.43
N ALA A 90 -17.55 -8.96 13.48
CA ALA A 90 -18.09 -10.29 13.75
C ALA A 90 -16.96 -11.27 14.08
N PHE A 91 -15.86 -11.22 13.32
CA PHE A 91 -14.71 -12.09 13.54
C PHE A 91 -14.07 -11.84 14.93
N THR A 92 -13.88 -10.57 15.30
CA THR A 92 -13.35 -10.19 16.62
C THR A 92 -14.30 -10.62 17.76
N ALA A 93 -15.60 -10.43 17.58
CA ALA A 93 -16.58 -10.85 18.57
C ALA A 93 -16.60 -12.37 18.78
N ALA A 94 -16.45 -13.15 17.70
CA ALA A 94 -16.30 -14.60 17.79
C ALA A 94 -15.02 -14.98 18.55
N ALA A 95 -13.90 -14.36 18.23
CA ALA A 95 -12.63 -14.59 18.92
C ALA A 95 -12.70 -14.27 20.42
N GLU A 96 -13.33 -13.17 20.80
CA GLU A 96 -13.54 -12.79 22.20
C GLU A 96 -14.39 -13.81 22.96
N ARG A 97 -15.46 -14.34 22.35
CA ARG A 97 -16.29 -15.40 22.94
C ARG A 97 -15.47 -16.65 23.31
N HIS A 98 -14.50 -16.96 22.46
CA HIS A 98 -13.62 -18.12 22.60
C HIS A 98 -12.29 -17.81 23.32
N GLN A 99 -12.11 -16.56 23.82
CA GLN A 99 -10.92 -16.11 24.52
C GLN A 99 -9.62 -16.16 23.67
N ILE A 100 -9.77 -16.03 22.34
CA ILE A 100 -8.67 -15.90 21.41
C ILE A 100 -8.23 -14.42 21.45
N THR A 101 -7.03 -14.18 21.94
CA THR A 101 -6.51 -12.81 22.14
C THR A 101 -5.59 -12.35 21.01
N ASP A 102 -5.14 -13.27 20.17
CA ASP A 102 -4.24 -13.00 19.05
C ASP A 102 -4.84 -13.58 17.76
N LEU A 103 -5.41 -12.69 16.95
CA LEU A 103 -6.03 -13.08 15.69
C LEU A 103 -4.99 -13.33 14.57
N ALA A 104 -3.73 -12.90 14.75
CA ALA A 104 -2.66 -13.23 13.80
C ALA A 104 -2.37 -14.75 13.77
N THR A 105 -2.88 -15.53 14.75
CA THR A 105 -2.75 -16.98 14.73
C THR A 105 -3.38 -17.66 13.53
N ILE A 106 -4.29 -16.97 12.82
CA ILE A 106 -4.86 -17.47 11.55
C ILE A 106 -3.82 -17.58 10.44
N PHE A 107 -2.71 -16.81 10.50
CA PHE A 107 -1.53 -16.88 9.60
C PHE A 107 -0.26 -17.17 10.41
N ALA A 108 -0.30 -18.17 11.25
CA ALA A 108 0.69 -18.41 12.32
C ALA A 108 2.04 -18.96 11.84
N ASP A 109 2.20 -19.25 10.56
CA ASP A 109 3.42 -19.89 10.04
C ASP A 109 4.37 -18.92 9.31
N HIS A 110 4.28 -17.62 9.61
CA HIS A 110 5.21 -16.65 9.06
C HIS A 110 6.61 -16.77 9.69
N ASP A 111 7.64 -16.50 8.89
CA ASP A 111 9.02 -16.50 9.36
C ASP A 111 9.37 -15.13 9.96
N GLU A 112 9.38 -15.04 11.30
CA GLU A 112 9.72 -13.82 12.04
C GLU A 112 11.16 -13.31 11.77
N THR A 113 12.05 -14.14 11.22
CA THR A 113 13.39 -13.70 10.80
C THR A 113 13.36 -12.92 9.50
N LYS A 114 12.34 -13.10 8.69
CA LYS A 114 12.14 -12.46 7.37
C LYS A 114 11.10 -11.36 7.40
N TRP A 115 10.07 -11.52 8.21
CA TRP A 115 8.96 -10.62 8.31
C TRP A 115 8.74 -10.12 9.73
N THR A 116 8.42 -8.85 9.89
CA THR A 116 8.14 -8.25 11.20
C THR A 116 6.79 -7.53 11.15
N LEU A 117 5.93 -7.80 12.13
CA LEU A 117 4.67 -7.09 12.28
C LEU A 117 4.93 -5.59 12.54
N ALA A 118 4.30 -4.73 11.77
CA ALA A 118 4.50 -3.28 11.75
C ALA A 118 3.67 -2.53 12.82
N GLY A 119 3.66 -3.03 14.05
CA GLY A 119 2.87 -2.47 15.15
C GLY A 119 1.55 -3.20 15.38
N GLU A 120 0.62 -2.54 16.05
CA GLU A 120 -0.71 -3.10 16.31
C GLU A 120 -1.56 -3.11 15.03
N PRO A 121 -2.44 -4.11 14.86
CA PRO A 121 -3.37 -4.13 13.74
C PRO A 121 -4.32 -2.93 13.76
N VAL A 122 -4.73 -2.47 12.61
CA VAL A 122 -5.60 -1.31 12.43
C VAL A 122 -7.01 -1.78 12.12
N TYR A 123 -7.97 -1.38 12.96
CA TYR A 123 -9.39 -1.61 12.71
C TYR A 123 -10.02 -0.36 12.06
N ASP A 124 -10.66 -0.55 10.91
CA ASP A 124 -11.45 0.47 10.21
C ASP A 124 -12.94 0.17 10.42
N GLU A 125 -13.61 1.00 11.24
CA GLU A 125 -15.04 0.84 11.57
C GLU A 125 -15.94 1.11 10.36
N ASP A 126 -15.56 1.99 9.46
CA ASP A 126 -16.38 2.36 8.29
C ASP A 126 -16.36 1.25 7.21
N ALA A 127 -15.22 0.60 7.05
CA ALA A 127 -15.03 -0.52 6.11
C ALA A 127 -15.28 -1.89 6.74
N ASP A 128 -15.40 -1.96 8.07
CA ASP A 128 -15.44 -3.19 8.87
C ASP A 128 -14.29 -4.15 8.54
N THR A 129 -13.06 -3.61 8.57
CA THR A 129 -11.85 -4.38 8.27
C THR A 129 -10.83 -4.31 9.38
N LEU A 130 -10.04 -5.39 9.52
CA LEU A 130 -8.89 -5.46 10.42
C LEU A 130 -7.64 -5.75 9.62
N THR A 131 -6.68 -4.82 9.60
CA THR A 131 -5.48 -4.91 8.79
C THR A 131 -4.24 -5.14 9.64
N TYR A 132 -3.50 -6.19 9.32
CA TYR A 132 -2.18 -6.50 9.82
C TYR A 132 -1.14 -6.08 8.78
N SER A 133 -0.20 -5.22 9.14
CA SER A 133 0.90 -4.81 8.25
C SER A 133 2.18 -5.53 8.63
N TYR A 134 2.89 -6.08 7.65
CA TYR A 134 4.16 -6.76 7.84
C TYR A 134 5.26 -6.12 6.99
N TYR A 135 6.41 -5.89 7.58
CA TYR A 135 7.61 -5.43 6.88
C TYR A 135 8.51 -6.60 6.52
N TYR A 136 8.99 -6.64 5.29
CA TYR A 136 10.10 -7.52 4.92
C TYR A 136 11.41 -6.95 5.46
N ASN A 137 12.15 -7.73 6.23
CA ASN A 137 13.26 -7.25 7.07
C ASN A 137 14.51 -6.84 6.27
N THR A 138 14.57 -7.16 4.98
CA THR A 138 15.69 -6.84 4.11
C THR A 138 15.22 -6.10 2.86
N VAL A 139 16.14 -5.38 2.24
CA VAL A 139 15.90 -4.79 0.91
C VAL A 139 15.67 -5.91 -0.09
N LEU A 140 14.61 -5.78 -0.90
CA LEU A 140 14.34 -6.67 -2.02
C LEU A 140 15.03 -6.13 -3.27
N ALA A 141 16.04 -6.86 -3.75
CA ALA A 141 16.78 -6.47 -4.95
C ALA A 141 15.92 -6.64 -6.22
N VAL A 142 16.34 -5.99 -7.29
CA VAL A 142 15.71 -6.14 -8.61
C VAL A 142 15.75 -7.61 -9.04
N ASP A 143 14.65 -8.09 -9.63
CA ASP A 143 14.44 -9.48 -10.07
C ASP A 143 14.45 -10.53 -8.95
N GLU A 144 14.39 -10.11 -7.67
CA GLU A 144 14.29 -11.03 -6.55
C GLU A 144 12.87 -11.09 -5.97
N SER A 145 12.56 -12.18 -5.29
CA SER A 145 11.29 -12.42 -4.60
C SER A 145 11.52 -12.57 -3.11
N THR A 146 10.52 -12.16 -2.33
CA THR A 146 10.50 -12.45 -0.89
C THR A 146 10.28 -13.94 -0.64
N GLU A 147 10.60 -14.41 0.54
CA GLU A 147 9.97 -15.64 1.04
C GLU A 147 8.47 -15.38 1.28
N PRO A 148 7.62 -16.41 1.22
CA PRO A 148 6.21 -16.26 1.57
C PRO A 148 6.02 -15.59 2.93
N LEU A 149 5.06 -14.68 3.06
CA LEU A 149 4.74 -14.09 4.36
C LEU A 149 4.23 -15.17 5.33
N PHE A 150 3.35 -16.02 4.85
CA PHE A 150 2.87 -17.24 5.49
C PHE A 150 2.58 -18.29 4.41
N THR A 151 2.36 -19.52 4.76
CA THR A 151 2.07 -20.60 3.78
C THR A 151 0.64 -21.10 3.85
N SER A 152 -0.10 -20.65 4.84
CA SER A 152 -1.49 -21.06 5.01
C SER A 152 -2.28 -20.13 5.91
N VAL A 153 -3.59 -20.24 5.80
CA VAL A 153 -4.57 -19.64 6.70
C VAL A 153 -5.46 -20.72 7.32
N THR A 154 -5.84 -20.52 8.58
CA THR A 154 -6.71 -21.48 9.31
C THR A 154 -7.68 -20.68 10.17
N ILE A 155 -8.98 -20.87 9.97
CA ILE A 155 -9.99 -20.33 10.88
C ILE A 155 -9.88 -21.07 12.22
N PRO A 156 -9.95 -20.37 13.37
CA PRO A 156 -9.82 -21.01 14.67
C PRO A 156 -10.77 -22.20 14.85
N ALA A 157 -10.23 -23.30 15.41
CA ALA A 157 -10.98 -24.53 15.64
C ALA A 157 -12.14 -24.37 16.64
N GLU A 158 -12.05 -23.35 17.48
CA GLU A 158 -13.04 -23.01 18.50
C GLU A 158 -14.30 -22.36 17.91
N PHE A 159 -14.22 -21.81 16.68
CA PHE A 159 -15.38 -21.18 16.04
C PHE A 159 -16.43 -22.23 15.69
N ASP A 160 -17.67 -21.95 16.04
CA ASP A 160 -18.80 -22.82 15.76
C ASP A 160 -19.64 -22.34 14.56
N ASN A 161 -20.72 -23.08 14.26
CA ASN A 161 -21.59 -22.73 13.13
C ASN A 161 -22.32 -21.38 13.30
N ASP A 162 -22.53 -20.93 14.51
CA ASP A 162 -23.20 -19.67 14.75
C ASP A 162 -22.21 -18.52 14.58
N ASP A 163 -20.94 -18.69 14.97
CA ASP A 163 -19.86 -17.76 14.68
C ASP A 163 -19.66 -17.59 13.15
N MET A 164 -19.58 -18.71 12.42
CA MET A 164 -19.40 -18.69 10.98
C MET A 164 -20.57 -18.03 10.24
N LYS A 165 -21.79 -18.13 10.76
CA LYS A 165 -22.96 -17.40 10.18
C LYS A 165 -22.91 -15.91 10.48
N GLU A 166 -22.43 -15.49 11.66
CA GLU A 166 -22.28 -14.08 12.00
C GLU A 166 -21.19 -13.40 11.19
N ILE A 167 -20.05 -14.10 10.95
CA ILE A 167 -18.95 -13.64 10.11
C ILE A 167 -19.42 -13.50 8.64
N GLY A 168 -20.26 -14.43 8.17
CA GLY A 168 -20.84 -14.36 6.83
C GLY A 168 -20.10 -15.19 5.77
N GLU A 169 -20.79 -15.38 4.63
CA GLU A 169 -20.25 -16.16 3.50
C GLU A 169 -19.28 -15.34 2.64
N ASP A 170 -19.30 -14.01 2.78
CA ASP A 170 -18.48 -13.08 2.00
C ASP A 170 -17.17 -12.69 2.71
N PHE A 171 -16.82 -13.35 3.81
CA PHE A 171 -15.57 -13.11 4.54
C PHE A 171 -14.35 -13.33 3.64
N THR A 172 -13.47 -12.33 3.60
CA THR A 172 -12.23 -12.36 2.81
C THR A 172 -10.99 -12.14 3.67
N ILE A 173 -9.87 -12.67 3.17
CA ILE A 173 -8.52 -12.36 3.65
C ILE A 173 -7.75 -11.82 2.44
N ASP A 174 -7.74 -10.49 2.32
CA ASP A 174 -7.11 -9.79 1.22
C ASP A 174 -5.64 -9.49 1.54
N VAL A 175 -4.77 -9.65 0.56
CA VAL A 175 -3.34 -9.34 0.67
C VAL A 175 -3.00 -8.21 -0.30
N THR A 176 -2.35 -7.17 0.21
CA THR A 176 -1.89 -6.03 -0.61
C THR A 176 -0.42 -5.77 -0.35
N ALA A 177 0.39 -5.73 -1.41
CA ALA A 177 1.81 -5.42 -1.31
C ALA A 177 2.09 -3.95 -1.64
N HIS A 178 3.02 -3.36 -0.91
CA HIS A 178 3.51 -2.00 -1.08
C HIS A 178 5.02 -2.00 -1.18
N ALA A 179 5.56 -1.16 -2.07
CA ALA A 179 7.00 -1.01 -2.23
C ALA A 179 7.43 0.45 -2.20
N ILE A 180 8.57 0.71 -1.58
CA ILE A 180 9.22 2.02 -1.56
C ILE A 180 10.68 1.83 -1.97
N GLN A 181 11.12 2.55 -3.01
CA GLN A 181 12.51 2.53 -3.46
C GLN A 181 13.46 2.85 -2.31
N THR A 182 14.59 2.17 -2.26
CA THR A 182 15.68 2.50 -1.32
C THR A 182 16.24 3.90 -1.60
N ALA A 183 16.61 4.63 -0.54
CA ALA A 183 17.23 5.93 -0.64
C ALA A 183 18.11 6.21 0.59
N ASP A 184 19.13 7.05 0.43
CA ASP A 184 20.05 7.43 1.51
C ASP A 184 19.36 8.13 2.70
N SER A 185 18.12 8.60 2.52
CA SER A 185 17.37 9.33 3.54
C SER A 185 16.73 8.44 4.61
N TYR A 186 16.78 7.12 4.45
CA TYR A 186 16.30 6.11 5.40
C TYR A 186 17.06 4.79 5.18
N SER A 187 17.35 4.09 6.28
CA SER A 187 18.14 2.85 6.27
C SER A 187 17.36 1.63 6.75
N THR A 188 16.07 1.81 7.05
CA THR A 188 15.19 0.72 7.51
C THR A 188 13.84 0.81 6.80
N VAL A 189 13.14 -0.31 6.74
CA VAL A 189 11.81 -0.39 6.16
C VAL A 189 10.81 0.49 6.88
N GLU A 190 10.83 0.52 8.22
CA GLU A 190 9.97 1.39 9.03
C GLU A 190 10.20 2.86 8.72
N GLY A 191 11.47 3.26 8.58
CA GLY A 191 11.86 4.63 8.22
C GLY A 191 11.36 5.04 6.84
N ALA A 192 11.37 4.12 5.88
CA ALA A 192 10.84 4.34 4.54
C ALA A 192 9.32 4.56 4.58
N PHE A 193 8.57 3.63 5.19
CA PHE A 193 7.12 3.69 5.25
C PHE A 193 6.60 4.80 6.19
N ALA A 194 7.28 5.14 7.27
CA ALA A 194 6.94 6.29 8.09
C ALA A 194 7.02 7.63 7.31
N LYS A 195 7.91 7.71 6.32
CA LYS A 195 8.11 8.92 5.53
C LYS A 195 7.23 9.00 4.29
N TYR A 196 6.96 7.89 3.62
CA TYR A 196 6.34 7.84 2.29
C TYR A 196 5.10 6.93 2.20
N GLY A 197 4.92 6.03 3.16
CA GLY A 197 3.78 5.10 3.20
C GLY A 197 2.54 5.76 3.80
N LYS A 198 1.79 6.47 2.97
CA LYS A 198 0.45 7.00 3.34
C LYS A 198 -0.60 6.19 2.62
#